data_0ce86a0b01c0fe2f092546cb16144b0d
#
_entry.id   0ce86a0b01c0fe2f092546cb16144b0d
#
_cell.length_a   1.000
_cell.length_b   1.000
_cell.length_c   1.000
_cell.angle_alpha   90.00
_cell.angle_beta   90.00
_cell.angle_gamma   90.00
#
_symmetry.space_group_name_H-M   'P 1'
#
loop_
_entity.id
_entity.type
_entity.pdbx_description
1 polymer ?
#
loop_
_entity_poly.entity_id
_entity_poly.type
_entity_poly.pdbx_seq_one_letter_code
_entity_poly.pdbx_strand_id
1 'polypeptide(L)'
;MTGAGARSFGAAVLSIAGLVIFLSAAAAPPRIQSPQAAPASASEVALTLDPAQSKVHWTVDSSLHTVHGTFNLKSGWVHFDPSTGKAGGEIVVFATSGESGNDSRDKRMHKEILETAKYPEVVFHPTQVEGKVAVSGPSEVKLHGIFSIHGTDHDLSALVHAQLAGDHWTGTGKFEVPYVTWGIKDPSSFFLKVKHVVNVELEMSGATKAAQTAH
;
A
#
# COMPACT_ATOMS: atom_id res chain seq x y z
N MET A 1 77.56 46.22 32.64
CA MET A 1 78.66 46.65 31.77
C MET A 1 78.12 46.83 30.41
N THR A 2 77.86 48.06 30.07
CA THR A 2 78.51 48.88 29.04
C THR A 2 78.27 48.32 27.63
N GLY A 3 77.76 48.94 26.67
CA GLY A 3 77.57 50.40 26.40
C GLY A 3 76.98 50.46 24.98
N ALA A 4 76.11 51.29 24.71
CA ALA A 4 76.20 52.58 23.98
C ALA A 4 76.84 52.54 22.56
N GLY A 5 76.12 53.07 21.66
CA GLY A 5 76.66 53.48 20.39
C GLY A 5 75.59 54.03 19.44
N ALA A 6 75.40 55.30 19.51
CA ALA A 6 74.54 56.09 18.65
C ALA A 6 75.24 56.57 17.36
N ARG A 7 74.45 57.16 16.48
CA ARG A 7 74.72 58.13 15.39
C ARG A 7 74.50 57.56 13.98
N SER A 8 73.68 58.04 13.14
CA SER A 8 73.26 59.41 12.73
C SER A 8 73.50 59.62 11.20
N PHE A 9 72.55 60.18 10.58
CA PHE A 9 72.54 60.96 9.32
C PHE A 9 72.63 60.24 7.97
N GLY A 10 71.71 60.59 7.13
CA GLY A 10 71.88 60.60 5.74
C GLY A 10 70.54 60.62 4.94
N ALA A 11 70.01 61.79 4.73
CA ALA A 11 68.95 62.06 3.79
C ALA A 11 69.38 61.86 2.35
N ALA A 12 68.60 61.17 1.56
CA ALA A 12 68.62 61.41 0.11
C ALA A 12 67.23 61.08 -0.50
N VAL A 13 66.60 62.09 -0.99
CA VAL A 13 65.38 62.11 -1.79
C VAL A 13 65.70 61.51 -3.15
N LEU A 14 64.97 60.53 -3.60
CA LEU A 14 64.83 60.32 -5.05
C LEU A 14 63.46 59.69 -5.34
N SER A 15 62.62 60.42 -5.99
CA SER A 15 61.34 60.07 -6.54
C SER A 15 61.51 59.04 -7.65
N ILE A 16 60.86 57.90 -7.58
CA ILE A 16 60.63 57.07 -8.76
C ILE A 16 59.17 56.54 -8.68
N ALA A 17 58.47 56.84 -9.76
CA ALA A 17 57.11 56.47 -10.05
C ALA A 17 56.93 54.95 -9.95
N GLY A 18 56.16 54.52 -9.01
CA GLY A 18 55.75 53.09 -8.84
C GLY A 18 54.45 52.83 -9.53
N LEU A 19 54.53 52.02 -10.54
CA LEU A 19 53.45 51.51 -11.37
C LEU A 19 52.54 50.68 -10.45
N VAL A 20 51.30 51.16 -10.17
CA VAL A 20 50.24 50.39 -9.47
C VAL A 20 49.64 49.39 -10.43
N ILE A 21 50.04 48.14 -10.32
CA ILE A 21 49.36 47.04 -11.02
C ILE A 21 48.08 46.77 -10.29
N PHE A 22 46.94 47.21 -10.85
CA PHE A 22 45.62 46.75 -10.41
C PHE A 22 45.45 45.28 -10.85
N LEU A 23 45.60 44.39 -9.90
CA LEU A 23 45.20 43.01 -10.08
C LEU A 23 43.66 42.94 -10.04
N SER A 24 43.03 43.05 -11.23
CA SER A 24 41.59 42.84 -11.35
C SER A 24 41.27 41.37 -11.06
N ALA A 25 40.80 41.08 -9.87
CA ALA A 25 40.18 39.79 -9.57
C ALA A 25 38.89 39.71 -10.39
N ALA A 26 38.96 38.98 -11.50
CA ALA A 26 37.77 38.62 -12.26
C ALA A 26 36.89 37.71 -11.36
N ALA A 27 35.82 38.27 -10.81
CA ALA A 27 34.80 37.50 -10.14
C ALA A 27 34.17 36.56 -11.17
N ALA A 28 34.29 35.24 -10.96
CA ALA A 28 33.61 34.25 -11.76
C ALA A 28 32.08 34.47 -11.65
N PRO A 29 31.33 34.41 -12.74
CA PRO A 29 29.90 34.59 -12.72
C PRO A 29 29.26 33.47 -11.83
N PRO A 30 28.21 33.80 -11.09
CA PRO A 30 27.50 32.79 -10.30
C PRO A 30 27.01 31.71 -11.24
N ARG A 31 27.41 30.44 -10.97
CA ARG A 31 26.83 29.28 -11.64
C ARG A 31 25.35 29.23 -11.25
N ILE A 32 24.49 29.55 -12.19
CA ILE A 32 23.07 29.24 -12.10
C ILE A 32 22.99 27.70 -12.04
N GLN A 33 22.81 27.16 -10.87
CA GLN A 33 22.43 25.76 -10.72
C GLN A 33 21.06 25.61 -11.36
N SER A 34 21.01 24.90 -12.49
CA SER A 34 19.75 24.47 -13.07
C SER A 34 18.94 23.78 -11.96
N PRO A 35 17.63 24.05 -11.84
CA PRO A 35 16.80 23.34 -10.89
C PRO A 35 16.96 21.85 -11.16
N GLN A 36 17.50 21.12 -10.21
CA GLN A 36 17.56 19.67 -10.26
C GLN A 36 16.10 19.21 -10.31
N ALA A 37 15.70 18.64 -11.45
CA ALA A 37 14.36 18.09 -11.61
C ALA A 37 14.12 17.16 -10.42
N ALA A 38 13.10 17.47 -9.64
CA ALA A 38 12.62 16.57 -8.62
C ALA A 38 12.37 15.22 -9.29
N PRO A 39 12.71 14.08 -8.64
CA PRO A 39 12.43 12.77 -9.22
C PRO A 39 10.95 12.74 -9.59
N ALA A 40 10.68 12.43 -10.87
CA ALA A 40 9.31 12.27 -11.34
C ALA A 40 8.61 11.30 -10.40
N SER A 41 7.54 11.74 -9.77
CA SER A 41 6.70 10.90 -8.92
C SER A 41 6.34 9.68 -9.76
N ALA A 42 6.70 8.49 -9.29
CA ALA A 42 6.29 7.26 -9.95
C ALA A 42 4.77 7.32 -10.11
N SER A 43 4.30 7.13 -11.34
CA SER A 43 2.87 7.24 -11.63
C SER A 43 2.10 6.27 -10.76
N GLU A 44 1.18 6.78 -9.95
CA GLU A 44 0.31 5.96 -9.11
C GLU A 44 -0.46 4.98 -10.00
N VAL A 45 -0.55 3.74 -9.59
CA VAL A 45 -1.34 2.70 -10.28
C VAL A 45 -2.71 2.64 -9.61
N ALA A 46 -3.77 2.77 -10.39
CA ALA A 46 -5.14 2.61 -9.92
C ALA A 46 -5.77 1.37 -10.57
N LEU A 47 -6.36 0.54 -9.74
CA LEU A 47 -7.05 -0.69 -10.10
C LEU A 47 -8.51 -0.57 -9.67
N THR A 48 -9.43 -0.94 -10.56
CA THR A 48 -10.85 -1.12 -10.23
C THR A 48 -11.18 -2.60 -10.31
N LEU A 49 -12.03 -3.09 -9.41
CA LEU A 49 -12.52 -4.46 -9.42
C LEU A 49 -13.88 -4.51 -10.13
N ASP A 50 -14.08 -5.54 -10.94
CA ASP A 50 -15.38 -5.83 -11.55
C ASP A 50 -16.13 -6.84 -10.67
N PRO A 51 -17.25 -6.46 -10.03
CA PRO A 51 -18.02 -7.35 -9.17
C PRO A 51 -18.58 -8.58 -9.90
N ALA A 52 -18.88 -8.44 -11.19
CA ALA A 52 -19.44 -9.55 -11.98
C ALA A 52 -18.41 -10.63 -12.34
N GLN A 53 -17.12 -10.24 -12.37
CA GLN A 53 -16.01 -11.12 -12.72
C GLN A 53 -15.14 -11.51 -11.53
N SER A 54 -15.44 -10.98 -10.34
CA SER A 54 -14.70 -11.28 -9.12
C SER A 54 -15.50 -12.22 -8.21
N LYS A 55 -14.80 -13.14 -7.54
CA LYS A 55 -15.40 -14.14 -6.66
C LYS A 55 -14.69 -14.14 -5.32
N VAL A 56 -15.47 -14.31 -4.26
CA VAL A 56 -14.99 -14.45 -2.89
C VAL A 56 -15.41 -15.83 -2.40
N HIS A 57 -14.46 -16.72 -2.24
CA HIS A 57 -14.66 -18.06 -1.71
C HIS A 57 -14.19 -18.12 -0.25
N TRP A 58 -14.90 -18.87 0.56
CA TRP A 58 -14.49 -19.15 1.92
C TRP A 58 -14.61 -20.62 2.25
N THR A 59 -13.75 -21.07 3.15
CA THR A 59 -13.71 -22.46 3.60
C THR A 59 -13.50 -22.51 5.11
N VAL A 60 -14.27 -23.33 5.80
CA VAL A 60 -14.09 -23.60 7.21
C VAL A 60 -14.21 -25.10 7.47
N ASP A 61 -13.26 -25.63 8.24
CA ASP A 61 -13.26 -27.03 8.63
C ASP A 61 -14.07 -27.26 9.91
N SER A 62 -14.65 -28.42 10.00
CA SER A 62 -15.28 -28.92 11.22
C SER A 62 -14.88 -30.36 11.50
N SER A 63 -15.28 -30.86 12.66
CA SER A 63 -15.03 -32.25 13.04
C SER A 63 -15.72 -33.30 12.16
N LEU A 64 -16.71 -32.87 11.35
CA LEU A 64 -17.49 -33.79 10.51
C LEU A 64 -17.14 -33.62 9.03
N HIS A 65 -16.96 -32.40 8.55
CA HIS A 65 -16.71 -32.09 7.14
C HIS A 65 -16.19 -30.66 6.98
N THR A 66 -15.60 -30.38 5.84
CA THR A 66 -15.24 -29.04 5.41
C THR A 66 -16.46 -28.37 4.75
N VAL A 67 -16.70 -27.13 5.10
CA VAL A 67 -17.75 -26.29 4.53
C VAL A 67 -17.13 -25.27 3.59
N HIS A 68 -17.67 -25.17 2.42
CA HIS A 68 -17.32 -24.14 1.42
C HIS A 68 -18.50 -23.20 1.22
N GLY A 69 -18.20 -21.97 0.86
CA GLY A 69 -19.23 -21.00 0.50
C GLY A 69 -18.65 -19.83 -0.26
N THR A 70 -19.53 -18.90 -0.59
CA THR A 70 -19.19 -17.70 -1.36
C THR A 70 -19.79 -16.45 -0.76
N PHE A 71 -19.23 -15.30 -1.14
CA PHE A 71 -19.82 -13.98 -0.97
C PHE A 71 -19.70 -13.22 -2.28
N ASN A 72 -20.56 -12.24 -2.50
CA ASN A 72 -20.54 -11.35 -3.65
C ASN A 72 -19.77 -10.08 -3.33
N LEU A 73 -18.86 -9.70 -4.23
CA LEU A 73 -18.23 -8.39 -4.21
C LEU A 73 -19.27 -7.31 -4.50
N LYS A 74 -19.30 -6.24 -3.72
CA LYS A 74 -20.14 -5.06 -3.98
C LYS A 74 -19.43 -4.08 -4.89
N SER A 75 -18.19 -3.73 -4.53
CA SER A 75 -17.35 -2.78 -5.25
C SER A 75 -15.91 -2.93 -4.79
N GLY A 76 -14.98 -2.42 -5.59
CA GLY A 76 -13.59 -2.37 -5.17
C GLY A 76 -12.76 -1.46 -6.06
N TRP A 77 -11.87 -0.72 -5.43
CA TRP A 77 -10.82 0.04 -6.08
C TRP A 77 -9.60 0.12 -5.15
N VAL A 78 -8.44 0.08 -5.76
CA VAL A 78 -7.15 0.17 -5.04
C VAL A 78 -6.25 1.08 -5.85
N HIS A 79 -5.55 1.97 -5.17
CA HIS A 79 -4.44 2.71 -5.77
C HIS A 79 -3.18 2.48 -4.95
N PHE A 80 -2.03 2.55 -5.58
CA PHE A 80 -0.76 2.45 -4.88
C PHE A 80 0.36 3.13 -5.66
N ASP A 81 1.35 3.61 -4.92
CA ASP A 81 2.60 4.15 -5.45
C ASP A 81 3.64 3.02 -5.53
N PRO A 82 4.08 2.60 -6.72
CA PRO A 82 5.06 1.52 -6.88
C PRO A 82 6.43 1.81 -6.26
N SER A 83 6.76 3.07 -6.02
CA SER A 83 8.06 3.47 -5.46
C SER A 83 8.12 3.36 -3.94
N THR A 84 7.01 3.61 -3.27
CA THR A 84 6.89 3.60 -1.80
C THR A 84 6.09 2.42 -1.28
N GLY A 85 5.29 1.79 -2.13
CA GLY A 85 4.31 0.78 -1.79
C GLY A 85 3.10 1.32 -1.04
N LYS A 86 3.02 2.62 -0.74
CA LYS A 86 1.83 3.18 -0.09
C LYS A 86 0.61 2.90 -0.93
N ALA A 87 -0.44 2.41 -0.29
CA ALA A 87 -1.69 2.07 -0.95
C ALA A 87 -2.87 2.73 -0.26
N GLY A 88 -3.97 2.81 -0.98
CA GLY A 88 -5.25 3.25 -0.49
C GLY A 88 -6.37 2.66 -1.34
N GLY A 89 -7.60 2.90 -0.92
CA GLY A 89 -8.75 2.37 -1.61
C GLY A 89 -9.74 1.69 -0.69
N GLU A 90 -10.67 0.99 -1.29
CA GLU A 90 -11.73 0.29 -0.59
C GLU A 90 -12.19 -0.93 -1.39
N ILE A 91 -12.35 -2.06 -0.74
CA ILE A 91 -12.97 -3.26 -1.30
C ILE A 91 -14.12 -3.63 -0.37
N VAL A 92 -15.34 -3.69 -0.92
CA VAL A 92 -16.56 -3.94 -0.15
C VAL A 92 -17.22 -5.23 -0.62
N VAL A 93 -17.53 -6.10 0.31
CA VAL A 93 -18.21 -7.39 0.10
C VAL A 93 -19.56 -7.34 0.83
N PHE A 94 -20.62 -7.80 0.16
CA PHE A 94 -21.91 -7.98 0.79
C PHE A 94 -21.88 -9.17 1.77
N ALA A 95 -21.81 -8.92 3.07
CA ALA A 95 -21.95 -9.96 4.09
C ALA A 95 -23.31 -10.67 4.00
N THR A 96 -24.33 -9.96 3.53
CA THR A 96 -25.69 -10.47 3.32
C THR A 96 -25.80 -11.48 2.19
N SER A 97 -24.80 -11.61 1.32
CA SER A 97 -24.79 -12.52 0.18
C SER A 97 -24.15 -13.88 0.49
N GLY A 98 -23.73 -14.09 1.73
CA GLY A 98 -23.04 -15.30 2.13
C GLY A 98 -23.90 -16.54 1.95
N GLU A 99 -23.38 -17.54 1.25
CA GLU A 99 -24.05 -18.81 1.03
C GLU A 99 -23.07 -19.98 1.12
N SER A 100 -23.57 -21.13 1.51
CA SER A 100 -22.80 -22.37 1.62
C SER A 100 -23.50 -23.58 1.00
N GLY A 101 -24.60 -23.36 0.30
CA GLY A 101 -25.42 -24.41 -0.28
C GLY A 101 -26.30 -25.17 0.73
N ASN A 102 -26.51 -24.61 1.93
CA ASN A 102 -27.42 -25.15 2.94
C ASN A 102 -28.18 -24.03 3.65
N ASP A 103 -29.47 -23.88 3.33
CA ASP A 103 -30.32 -22.80 3.82
C ASP A 103 -30.36 -22.67 5.35
N SER A 104 -30.36 -23.78 6.08
CA SER A 104 -30.43 -23.74 7.56
C SER A 104 -29.13 -23.21 8.16
N ARG A 105 -28.00 -23.61 7.59
CA ARG A 105 -26.66 -23.10 7.96
C ARG A 105 -26.53 -21.63 7.60
N ASP A 106 -26.96 -21.25 6.41
CA ASP A 106 -26.88 -19.87 5.91
C ASP A 106 -27.75 -18.93 6.75
N LYS A 107 -28.98 -19.32 7.09
CA LYS A 107 -29.83 -18.58 8.04
C LYS A 107 -29.16 -18.39 9.39
N ARG A 108 -28.51 -19.42 9.92
CA ARG A 108 -27.79 -19.33 11.21
C ARG A 108 -26.56 -18.44 11.08
N MET A 109 -25.78 -18.57 10.00
CA MET A 109 -24.62 -17.72 9.70
C MET A 109 -25.03 -16.25 9.69
N HIS A 110 -26.06 -15.89 8.94
CA HIS A 110 -26.53 -14.50 8.84
C HIS A 110 -27.09 -13.97 10.16
N LYS A 111 -27.90 -14.77 10.86
CA LYS A 111 -28.62 -14.31 12.05
C LYS A 111 -27.75 -14.26 13.30
N GLU A 112 -26.89 -15.29 13.49
CA GLU A 112 -26.23 -15.51 14.77
C GLU A 112 -24.72 -15.32 14.76
N ILE A 113 -24.06 -15.44 13.59
CA ILE A 113 -22.61 -15.39 13.48
C ILE A 113 -22.16 -14.04 12.91
N LEU A 114 -22.63 -13.71 11.72
CA LEU A 114 -22.26 -12.45 11.06
C LEU A 114 -23.19 -11.28 11.41
N GLU A 115 -24.39 -11.57 11.97
CA GLU A 115 -25.40 -10.57 12.30
C GLU A 115 -25.63 -9.56 11.15
N THR A 116 -25.83 -10.08 9.93
CA THR A 116 -25.80 -9.29 8.69
C THR A 116 -26.89 -8.23 8.60
N ALA A 117 -27.94 -8.32 9.42
CA ALA A 117 -28.92 -7.25 9.56
C ALA A 117 -28.33 -5.99 10.21
N LYS A 118 -27.31 -6.14 11.04
CA LYS A 118 -26.59 -5.07 11.72
C LYS A 118 -25.29 -4.69 11.00
N TYR A 119 -24.62 -5.70 10.45
CA TYR A 119 -23.33 -5.58 9.76
C TYR A 119 -23.44 -6.13 8.33
N PRO A 120 -24.08 -5.38 7.41
CA PRO A 120 -24.41 -5.88 6.07
C PRO A 120 -23.22 -6.03 5.15
N GLU A 121 -22.08 -5.47 5.51
CA GLU A 121 -20.90 -5.37 4.66
C GLU A 121 -19.64 -5.74 5.42
N VAL A 122 -18.66 -6.27 4.68
CA VAL A 122 -17.27 -6.43 5.08
C VAL A 122 -16.44 -5.53 4.20
N VAL A 123 -15.54 -4.75 4.82
CA VAL A 123 -14.75 -3.73 4.10
C VAL A 123 -13.27 -3.98 4.33
N PHE A 124 -12.48 -3.83 3.28
CA PHE A 124 -11.02 -3.84 3.37
C PHE A 124 -10.45 -2.54 2.81
N HIS A 125 -9.66 -1.86 3.64
CA HIS A 125 -8.91 -0.66 3.27
C HIS A 125 -7.43 -0.99 3.15
N PRO A 126 -6.90 -1.13 1.92
CA PRO A 126 -5.47 -1.34 1.72
C PRO A 126 -4.66 -0.15 2.20
N THR A 127 -3.51 -0.41 2.79
CA THR A 127 -2.59 0.63 3.31
C THR A 127 -1.19 0.52 2.72
N GLN A 128 -0.76 -0.70 2.37
CA GLN A 128 0.59 -0.95 1.88
C GLN A 128 0.62 -2.16 0.95
N VAL A 129 1.35 -2.04 -0.15
CA VAL A 129 1.78 -3.13 -1.03
C VAL A 129 3.25 -3.40 -0.75
N GLU A 130 3.57 -4.59 -0.29
CA GLU A 130 4.94 -5.09 -0.10
C GLU A 130 5.30 -6.02 -1.25
N GLY A 131 6.41 -5.74 -1.94
CA GLY A 131 6.86 -6.49 -3.11
C GLY A 131 6.99 -5.62 -4.34
N LYS A 132 7.26 -6.25 -5.48
CA LYS A 132 7.41 -5.55 -6.76
C LYS A 132 6.21 -5.87 -7.65
N VAL A 133 5.55 -4.83 -8.10
CA VAL A 133 4.51 -4.94 -9.12
C VAL A 133 5.13 -4.72 -10.49
N ALA A 134 5.03 -5.71 -11.37
CA ALA A 134 5.46 -5.59 -12.76
C ALA A 134 4.49 -4.70 -13.52
N VAL A 135 5.02 -3.84 -14.40
CA VAL A 135 4.20 -3.00 -15.29
C VAL A 135 3.39 -3.82 -16.30
N SER A 136 3.81 -5.07 -16.54
CA SER A 136 3.14 -6.06 -17.37
C SER A 136 3.58 -7.45 -16.94
N GLY A 137 2.64 -8.42 -16.95
CA GLY A 137 2.91 -9.79 -16.54
C GLY A 137 2.63 -10.07 -15.05
N PRO A 138 3.11 -11.22 -14.56
CA PRO A 138 2.79 -11.69 -13.21
C PRO A 138 3.57 -10.93 -12.13
N SER A 139 2.93 -10.76 -11.00
CA SER A 139 3.50 -10.19 -9.77
C SER A 139 3.01 -10.97 -8.56
N GLU A 140 3.86 -11.15 -7.58
CA GLU A 140 3.49 -11.64 -6.26
C GLU A 140 3.80 -10.54 -5.23
N VAL A 141 2.78 -10.14 -4.49
CA VAL A 141 2.89 -9.09 -3.50
C VAL A 141 2.12 -9.46 -2.24
N LYS A 142 2.49 -8.85 -1.11
CA LYS A 142 1.71 -8.87 0.10
C LYS A 142 0.96 -7.55 0.24
N LEU A 143 -0.36 -7.63 0.32
CA LEU A 143 -1.23 -6.48 0.51
C LEU A 143 -1.62 -6.40 1.98
N HIS A 144 -1.25 -5.30 2.64
CA HIS A 144 -1.59 -5.01 4.02
C HIS A 144 -2.74 -4.01 4.06
N GLY A 145 -3.56 -4.10 5.09
CA GLY A 145 -4.66 -3.16 5.26
C GLY A 145 -5.50 -3.42 6.51
N ILE A 146 -6.55 -2.64 6.64
CA ILE A 146 -7.53 -2.74 7.71
C ILE A 146 -8.76 -3.50 7.18
N PHE A 147 -9.11 -4.56 7.85
CA PHE A 147 -10.25 -5.41 7.55
C PHE A 147 -11.34 -5.21 8.59
N SER A 148 -12.42 -4.58 8.16
CA SER A 148 -13.58 -4.27 9.00
C SER A 148 -14.64 -5.35 8.83
N ILE A 149 -14.87 -6.12 9.86
CA ILE A 149 -15.89 -7.18 9.91
C ILE A 149 -16.62 -7.14 11.24
N HIS A 150 -17.93 -7.37 11.23
CA HIS A 150 -18.77 -7.42 12.43
C HIS A 150 -18.62 -6.17 13.32
N GLY A 151 -18.37 -5.00 12.69
CA GLY A 151 -18.23 -3.70 13.36
C GLY A 151 -16.90 -3.48 14.07
N THR A 152 -15.88 -4.28 13.80
CA THR A 152 -14.54 -4.15 14.39
C THR A 152 -13.47 -4.20 13.31
N ASP A 153 -12.44 -3.39 13.49
CA ASP A 153 -11.30 -3.28 12.59
C ASP A 153 -10.16 -4.19 13.04
N HIS A 154 -9.53 -4.85 12.07
CA HIS A 154 -8.42 -5.78 12.28
C HIS A 154 -7.33 -5.56 11.24
N ASP A 155 -6.07 -5.64 11.66
CA ASP A 155 -4.96 -5.69 10.71
C ASP A 155 -5.01 -7.01 9.93
N LEU A 156 -4.92 -6.90 8.61
CA LEU A 156 -4.90 -8.05 7.71
C LEU A 156 -3.79 -7.94 6.70
N SER A 157 -3.19 -9.09 6.38
CA SER A 157 -2.24 -9.22 5.27
C SER A 157 -2.67 -10.37 4.38
N ALA A 158 -2.79 -10.11 3.09
CA ALA A 158 -3.13 -11.09 2.07
C ALA A 158 -1.96 -11.28 1.09
N LEU A 159 -1.65 -12.53 0.75
CA LEU A 159 -0.77 -12.82 -0.38
C LEU A 159 -1.58 -12.71 -1.66
N VAL A 160 -1.12 -11.87 -2.58
CA VAL A 160 -1.80 -11.58 -3.85
C VAL A 160 -0.89 -11.92 -5.02
N HIS A 161 -1.38 -12.74 -5.92
CA HIS A 161 -0.79 -12.97 -7.23
C HIS A 161 -1.61 -12.18 -8.25
N ALA A 162 -1.01 -11.21 -8.88
CA ALA A 162 -1.67 -10.34 -9.86
C ALA A 162 -0.97 -10.43 -11.21
N GLN A 163 -1.74 -10.26 -12.28
CA GLN A 163 -1.24 -10.17 -13.64
C GLN A 163 -1.85 -8.95 -14.32
N LEU A 164 -0.99 -8.05 -14.77
CA LEU A 164 -1.37 -6.86 -15.52
C LEU A 164 -1.19 -7.14 -17.02
N ALA A 165 -2.20 -6.78 -17.81
CA ALA A 165 -2.23 -6.94 -19.26
C ALA A 165 -2.93 -5.74 -19.91
N GLY A 166 -2.14 -4.71 -20.25
CA GLY A 166 -2.67 -3.45 -20.80
C GLY A 166 -3.55 -2.70 -19.80
N ASP A 167 -4.80 -2.49 -20.17
CA ASP A 167 -5.82 -1.81 -19.37
C ASP A 167 -6.63 -2.76 -18.47
N HIS A 168 -6.27 -4.03 -18.45
CA HIS A 168 -6.93 -5.07 -17.67
C HIS A 168 -5.98 -5.73 -16.69
N TRP A 169 -6.52 -6.23 -15.58
CA TRP A 169 -5.77 -7.01 -14.61
C TRP A 169 -6.61 -8.17 -14.06
N THR A 170 -5.94 -9.24 -13.68
CA THR A 170 -6.52 -10.34 -12.92
C THR A 170 -5.65 -10.64 -11.73
N GLY A 171 -6.23 -11.23 -10.70
CA GLY A 171 -5.47 -11.61 -9.51
C GLY A 171 -6.18 -12.63 -8.65
N THR A 172 -5.39 -13.32 -7.84
CA THR A 172 -5.89 -14.19 -6.77
C THR A 172 -5.32 -13.73 -5.46
N GLY A 173 -6.11 -13.82 -4.40
CA GLY A 173 -5.69 -13.47 -3.05
C GLY A 173 -6.05 -14.56 -2.06
N LYS A 174 -5.20 -14.76 -1.03
CA LYS A 174 -5.47 -15.73 0.03
C LYS A 174 -5.13 -15.13 1.38
N PHE A 175 -6.01 -15.34 2.35
CA PHE A 175 -5.80 -14.95 3.73
C PHE A 175 -6.68 -15.76 4.69
N GLU A 176 -6.35 -15.64 5.97
CA GLU A 176 -7.06 -16.30 7.05
C GLU A 176 -7.81 -15.29 7.92
N VAL A 177 -9.02 -15.64 8.35
CA VAL A 177 -9.85 -14.87 9.27
C VAL A 177 -10.01 -15.64 10.56
N PRO A 178 -9.28 -15.31 11.65
CA PRO A 178 -9.41 -15.93 12.95
C PRO A 178 -10.64 -15.37 13.69
N TYR A 179 -11.82 -15.66 13.16
CA TYR A 179 -13.08 -15.00 13.50
C TYR A 179 -13.43 -15.05 14.99
N VAL A 180 -13.15 -16.18 15.66
CA VAL A 180 -13.41 -16.28 17.11
C VAL A 180 -12.49 -15.36 17.92
N THR A 181 -11.22 -15.28 17.54
CA THR A 181 -10.26 -14.35 18.16
C THR A 181 -10.67 -12.89 17.95
N TRP A 182 -11.34 -12.61 16.84
CA TRP A 182 -11.90 -11.28 16.50
C TRP A 182 -13.26 -11.00 17.14
N GLY A 183 -13.72 -11.88 18.05
CA GLY A 183 -14.94 -11.69 18.82
C GLY A 183 -16.22 -12.13 18.12
N ILE A 184 -16.13 -12.75 16.96
CA ILE A 184 -17.29 -13.33 16.27
C ILE A 184 -17.65 -14.68 16.94
N LYS A 185 -18.93 -14.93 17.08
CA LYS A 185 -19.46 -16.09 17.78
C LYS A 185 -18.99 -17.41 17.17
N ASP A 186 -18.49 -18.32 18.02
CA ASP A 186 -18.19 -19.71 17.65
C ASP A 186 -19.50 -20.51 17.39
N PRO A 187 -19.69 -21.05 16.17
CA PRO A 187 -20.86 -21.86 15.83
C PRO A 187 -20.79 -23.29 16.35
N SER A 188 -19.74 -23.69 17.03
CA SER A 188 -19.57 -25.03 17.57
C SER A 188 -20.71 -25.43 18.49
N SER A 189 -20.95 -26.73 18.60
CA SER A 189 -21.89 -27.34 19.53
C SER A 189 -21.22 -28.49 20.29
N PHE A 190 -21.99 -29.18 21.12
CA PHE A 190 -21.47 -30.36 21.86
C PHE A 190 -20.95 -31.44 20.90
N PHE A 191 -21.63 -31.66 19.77
CA PHE A 191 -21.33 -32.73 18.82
C PHE A 191 -20.53 -32.25 17.62
N LEU A 192 -20.53 -30.96 17.31
CA LEU A 192 -19.87 -30.36 16.14
C LEU A 192 -18.85 -29.33 16.59
N LYS A 193 -17.58 -29.61 16.32
CA LYS A 193 -16.51 -28.60 16.51
C LYS A 193 -16.15 -27.97 15.20
N VAL A 194 -16.18 -26.64 15.15
CA VAL A 194 -15.82 -25.84 13.98
C VAL A 194 -14.46 -25.20 14.24
N LYS A 195 -13.58 -25.17 13.23
CA LYS A 195 -12.31 -24.46 13.33
C LYS A 195 -12.56 -22.96 13.52
N HIS A 196 -11.73 -22.33 14.34
CA HIS A 196 -11.85 -20.90 14.68
C HIS A 196 -11.23 -19.97 13.61
N VAL A 197 -10.84 -20.54 12.49
CA VAL A 197 -10.24 -19.82 11.35
C VAL A 197 -11.02 -20.18 10.10
N VAL A 198 -11.35 -19.16 9.31
CA VAL A 198 -11.91 -19.28 7.96
C VAL A 198 -10.82 -18.94 6.98
N ASN A 199 -10.59 -19.81 6.00
CA ASN A 199 -9.72 -19.52 4.86
C ASN A 199 -10.54 -18.79 3.79
N VAL A 200 -10.01 -17.69 3.29
CA VAL A 200 -10.63 -16.90 2.21
C VAL A 200 -9.73 -16.92 0.99
N GLU A 201 -10.32 -17.20 -0.15
CA GLU A 201 -9.69 -17.15 -1.45
C GLU A 201 -10.46 -16.18 -2.35
N LEU A 202 -9.72 -15.27 -2.99
CA LEU A 202 -10.25 -14.26 -3.89
C LEU A 202 -9.82 -14.57 -5.31
N GLU A 203 -10.76 -14.51 -6.24
CA GLU A 203 -10.50 -14.38 -7.66
C GLU A 203 -10.96 -12.99 -8.09
N MET A 204 -10.05 -12.18 -8.60
CA MET A 204 -10.31 -10.77 -8.88
C MET A 204 -10.00 -10.47 -10.34
N SER A 205 -10.80 -9.61 -10.92
CA SER A 205 -10.63 -9.11 -12.28
C SER A 205 -11.10 -7.65 -12.35
N GLY A 206 -10.51 -6.86 -13.25
CA GLY A 206 -10.92 -5.49 -13.39
C GLY A 206 -10.05 -4.69 -14.36
N ALA A 207 -10.21 -3.37 -14.30
CA ALA A 207 -9.48 -2.45 -15.16
C ALA A 207 -8.33 -1.76 -14.41
N THR A 208 -7.25 -1.47 -15.15
CA THR A 208 -6.18 -0.58 -14.71
C THR A 208 -6.40 0.80 -15.28
N LYS A 209 -6.14 1.83 -14.46
CA LYS A 209 -5.88 3.17 -14.97
C LYS A 209 -4.44 3.52 -14.61
N ALA A 210 -3.58 3.66 -15.61
CA ALA A 210 -2.32 4.35 -15.40
C ALA A 210 -2.66 5.80 -15.05
N ALA A 211 -2.09 6.34 -13.97
CA ALA A 211 -2.25 7.74 -13.67
C ALA A 211 -1.75 8.54 -14.86
N GLN A 212 -2.62 9.34 -15.45
CA GLN A 212 -2.23 10.30 -16.49
C GLN A 212 -1.29 11.29 -15.83
N THR A 213 -0.05 11.32 -16.32
CA THR A 213 0.89 12.40 -16.02
C THR A 213 0.20 13.69 -16.44
N ALA A 214 -0.18 14.52 -15.47
CA ALA A 214 -0.64 15.87 -15.77
C ALA A 214 0.54 16.62 -16.45
N HIS A 215 0.31 17.03 -17.69
CA HIS A 215 1.21 17.90 -18.45
C HIS A 215 1.11 19.33 -17.92
#